data_a996849ce8fc8099bf9fdc72ff1abe13
#
_entry.id   a996849ce8fc8099bf9fdc72ff1abe13
#
_cell.length_a   1.000
_cell.length_b   1.000
_cell.length_c   1.000
_cell.angle_alpha   90.00
_cell.angle_beta   90.00
_cell.angle_gamma   90.00
#
_symmetry.space_group_name_H-M   'P 1'
#
loop_
_entity.id
_entity.type
_entity.pdbx_description
1 polymer ?
#
loop_
_entity_poly.entity_id
_entity_poly.type
_entity_poly.pdbx_seq_one_letter_code
_entity_poly.pdbx_strand_id
1 'polypeptide(L)'
;MTPTPRRIRQEDIYFDSNQRQIEKMGGSLRIRSVDSKKYLTVKRPVDTQSKILKRQETERPISEVENPQELVTEAFKTHFPECGEKLPEEILRVYNTRHEIRISTPRHTYKLCFDKFEYYCSSAGEGGDPLYEIEVEQIDGSDIESDPSINKLSILLTDLMGFEVETRSKYKKGIDWLNSKSAFENRLFVLFDFVSYSVQPSATQRQLVRNFMKLIQPVISEYDTDCVKIPIGDGIILGFMATTNIFGFLNSFFSELRAYNDSAPRNRRLNIRTAVHYGPIYEYVDINGNPNFAGSGINLVARVGSQAEQNQVLVSEACVNFLQDTKRIRTQNLSTAYSITVKHGVTLSVQNYYDRTNGVGCPRL
;
A
#
# COMPACT_ATOMS: atom_id res chain seq x y z
N MET A 1 -35.71 29.66 -16.05
CA MET A 1 -35.44 28.24 -16.29
C MET A 1 -34.32 27.82 -15.37
N THR A 2 -34.53 26.81 -14.55
CA THR A 2 -33.46 26.21 -13.75
C THR A 2 -32.50 25.50 -14.69
N PRO A 3 -31.19 25.78 -14.65
CA PRO A 3 -30.25 25.13 -15.53
C PRO A 3 -30.20 23.63 -15.24
N THR A 4 -30.37 22.81 -16.28
CA THR A 4 -30.29 21.35 -16.14
C THR A 4 -28.81 20.94 -16.07
N PRO A 5 -28.38 20.19 -15.07
CA PRO A 5 -26.99 19.72 -14.97
C PRO A 5 -26.64 18.82 -16.14
N ARG A 6 -25.49 19.06 -16.75
CA ARG A 6 -24.89 18.16 -17.75
C ARG A 6 -24.07 17.10 -17.01
N ARG A 7 -24.38 15.81 -17.21
CA ARG A 7 -23.60 14.70 -16.68
C ARG A 7 -22.49 14.35 -17.66
N ILE A 8 -21.26 14.25 -17.17
CA ILE A 8 -20.05 13.94 -17.94
C ILE A 8 -19.31 12.80 -17.22
N ARG A 9 -18.90 11.78 -17.96
CA ARG A 9 -17.99 10.74 -17.47
C ARG A 9 -16.59 11.03 -17.99
N GLN A 10 -15.62 10.97 -17.09
CA GLN A 10 -14.22 11.26 -17.40
C GLN A 10 -13.32 10.19 -16.83
N GLU A 11 -12.29 9.83 -17.57
CA GLU A 11 -11.15 9.05 -17.10
C GLU A 11 -9.91 9.88 -17.33
N ASP A 12 -9.17 10.15 -16.26
CA ASP A 12 -7.86 10.82 -16.31
C ASP A 12 -6.77 9.81 -15.99
N ILE A 13 -5.81 9.64 -16.90
CA ILE A 13 -4.60 8.83 -16.69
C ILE A 13 -3.44 9.80 -16.48
N TYR A 14 -2.88 9.81 -15.30
CA TYR A 14 -1.76 10.69 -14.93
C TYR A 14 -0.42 10.02 -15.13
N PHE A 15 0.53 10.79 -15.68
CA PHE A 15 1.88 10.36 -15.97
C PHE A 15 2.89 11.22 -15.21
N ASP A 16 3.97 10.59 -14.72
CA ASP A 16 5.08 11.26 -14.06
C ASP A 16 6.36 10.43 -14.21
N SER A 17 7.50 10.99 -13.81
CA SER A 17 8.72 10.22 -13.59
C SER A 17 8.55 9.28 -12.38
N ASN A 18 9.33 8.22 -12.31
CA ASN A 18 9.34 7.31 -11.16
C ASN A 18 9.66 8.01 -9.82
N GLN A 19 10.31 9.17 -9.85
CA GLN A 19 10.60 10.02 -8.69
C GLN A 19 9.52 11.08 -8.43
N ARG A 20 8.44 11.11 -9.21
CA ARG A 20 7.32 12.05 -9.10
C ARG A 20 7.76 13.52 -9.19
N GLN A 21 8.59 13.82 -10.14
CA GLN A 21 9.17 15.16 -10.29
C GLN A 21 8.14 16.19 -10.76
N ILE A 22 7.20 15.82 -11.65
CA ILE A 22 6.11 16.72 -12.08
C ILE A 22 5.24 17.11 -10.88
N GLU A 23 4.87 16.15 -10.04
CA GLU A 23 4.08 16.39 -8.82
C GLU A 23 4.83 17.34 -7.87
N LYS A 24 6.11 17.07 -7.61
CA LYS A 24 6.96 17.91 -6.73
C LYS A 24 7.08 19.35 -7.21
N MET A 25 6.98 19.59 -8.51
CA MET A 25 6.93 20.92 -9.11
C MET A 25 5.51 21.53 -9.09
N GLY A 26 4.51 20.84 -8.56
CA GLY A 26 3.12 21.28 -8.53
C GLY A 26 2.40 21.17 -9.87
N GLY A 27 3.00 20.49 -10.86
CA GLY A 27 2.45 20.25 -12.18
C GLY A 27 1.59 18.99 -12.28
N SER A 28 1.07 18.74 -13.49
CA SER A 28 0.49 17.45 -13.87
C SER A 28 0.52 17.26 -15.39
N LEU A 29 0.69 16.00 -15.80
CA LEU A 29 0.60 15.54 -17.18
C LEU A 29 -0.42 14.41 -17.23
N ARG A 30 -1.45 14.53 -18.06
CA ARG A 30 -2.49 13.50 -18.15
C ARG A 30 -3.06 13.34 -19.55
N ILE A 31 -3.58 12.14 -19.81
CA ILE A 31 -4.55 11.91 -20.88
C ILE A 31 -5.93 11.87 -20.22
N ARG A 32 -6.83 12.71 -20.72
CA ARG A 32 -8.23 12.76 -20.31
C ARG A 32 -9.12 12.17 -21.40
N SER A 33 -9.91 11.18 -21.04
CA SER A 33 -10.98 10.65 -21.87
C SER A 33 -12.32 11.23 -21.42
N VAL A 34 -13.05 11.83 -22.32
CA VAL A 34 -14.40 12.37 -22.08
C VAL A 34 -15.29 11.93 -23.23
N ASP A 35 -16.30 11.15 -22.93
CA ASP A 35 -17.14 10.48 -23.91
C ASP A 35 -16.28 9.77 -24.98
N SER A 36 -16.18 9.71 -26.09
CA SER A 36 -15.26 9.02 -27.01
C SER A 36 -14.01 9.82 -27.39
N LYS A 37 -13.81 11.01 -26.80
CA LYS A 37 -12.70 11.90 -27.17
C LYS A 37 -11.58 11.84 -26.14
N LYS A 38 -10.33 11.93 -26.59
CA LYS A 38 -9.14 12.00 -25.74
C LYS A 38 -8.43 13.34 -25.89
N TYR A 39 -7.88 13.81 -24.79
CA TYR A 39 -7.15 15.06 -24.70
C TYR A 39 -5.86 14.84 -23.91
N LEU A 40 -4.75 15.37 -24.42
CA LEU A 40 -3.53 15.53 -23.67
C LEU A 40 -3.58 16.84 -22.92
N THR A 41 -3.45 16.81 -21.60
CA THR A 41 -3.49 18.02 -20.75
C THR A 41 -2.19 18.15 -19.97
N VAL A 42 -1.57 19.30 -20.05
CA VAL A 42 -0.40 19.70 -19.26
C VAL A 42 -0.79 20.88 -18.38
N LYS A 43 -0.48 20.77 -17.08
CA LYS A 43 -0.65 21.90 -16.12
C LYS A 43 0.69 22.21 -15.46
N ARG A 44 1.07 23.49 -15.49
CA ARG A 44 2.24 24.01 -14.78
C ARG A 44 1.82 25.11 -13.81
N PRO A 45 2.39 25.20 -12.61
CA PRO A 45 2.13 26.29 -11.70
C PRO A 45 2.68 27.59 -12.27
N VAL A 46 1.94 28.68 -12.13
CA VAL A 46 2.34 30.03 -12.59
C VAL A 46 2.83 30.86 -11.40
N ASP A 47 2.27 30.64 -10.20
CA ASP A 47 2.65 31.36 -8.98
C ASP A 47 2.35 30.48 -7.75
N THR A 48 3.29 30.46 -6.80
CA THR A 48 3.21 29.65 -5.57
C THR A 48 2.75 30.43 -4.34
N GLN A 49 2.53 31.75 -4.44
CA GLN A 49 2.21 32.62 -3.29
C GLN A 49 0.71 32.89 -3.08
N SER A 50 -0.14 32.53 -4.05
CA SER A 50 -1.59 32.75 -3.98
C SER A 50 -2.33 31.62 -3.29
N LYS A 51 -3.38 31.92 -2.49
CA LYS A 51 -4.32 30.91 -1.95
C LYS A 51 -5.16 30.24 -3.03
N ILE A 52 -5.20 30.77 -4.24
CA ILE A 52 -5.89 30.23 -5.39
C ILE A 52 -4.84 29.57 -6.28
N LEU A 53 -5.09 28.30 -6.68
CA LEU A 53 -4.22 27.55 -7.57
C LEU A 53 -4.23 28.17 -8.97
N LYS A 54 -3.27 29.05 -9.26
CA LYS A 54 -3.05 29.59 -10.61
C LYS A 54 -2.15 28.64 -11.38
N ARG A 55 -2.65 28.10 -12.49
CA ARG A 55 -1.92 27.16 -13.36
C ARG A 55 -2.09 27.54 -14.82
N GLN A 56 -1.00 27.49 -15.55
CA GLN A 56 -1.07 27.47 -17.00
C GLN A 56 -1.50 26.08 -17.44
N GLU A 57 -2.59 25.99 -18.16
CA GLU A 57 -3.13 24.75 -18.72
C GLU A 57 -3.00 24.77 -20.23
N THR A 58 -2.45 23.71 -20.79
CA THR A 58 -2.43 23.46 -22.23
C THR A 58 -3.19 22.17 -22.46
N GLU A 59 -4.25 22.21 -23.28
CA GLU A 59 -5.04 21.05 -23.65
C GLU A 59 -5.03 20.89 -25.18
N ARG A 60 -4.73 19.66 -25.63
CA ARG A 60 -4.68 19.29 -27.04
C ARG A 60 -5.53 18.03 -27.28
N PRO A 61 -6.47 18.05 -28.23
CA PRO A 61 -7.16 16.82 -28.62
C PRO A 61 -6.18 15.82 -29.24
N ILE A 62 -6.43 14.53 -28.99
CA ILE A 62 -5.66 13.41 -29.55
C ILE A 62 -6.52 12.79 -30.66
N SER A 63 -5.98 12.68 -31.86
CA SER A 63 -6.66 12.01 -32.98
C SER A 63 -6.54 10.48 -32.86
N GLU A 64 -7.41 9.73 -33.56
CA GLU A 64 -7.42 8.27 -33.55
C GLU A 64 -6.14 7.63 -34.13
N VAL A 65 -5.39 8.35 -34.94
CA VAL A 65 -4.15 7.88 -35.59
C VAL A 65 -2.90 8.14 -34.74
N GLU A 66 -2.99 8.98 -33.71
CA GLU A 66 -1.84 9.34 -32.86
C GLU A 66 -1.62 8.31 -31.75
N ASN A 67 -0.35 7.98 -31.52
CA ASN A 67 0.04 7.12 -30.40
C ASN A 67 0.04 7.93 -29.08
N PRO A 68 -0.84 7.66 -28.14
CA PRO A 68 -0.92 8.42 -26.88
C PRO A 68 0.37 8.41 -26.08
N GLN A 69 1.13 7.32 -26.09
CA GLN A 69 2.38 7.18 -25.33
C GLN A 69 3.50 8.07 -25.92
N GLU A 70 3.56 8.19 -27.23
CA GLU A 70 4.53 9.07 -27.89
C GLU A 70 4.23 10.54 -27.58
N LEU A 71 2.94 10.92 -27.62
CA LEU A 71 2.50 12.27 -27.26
C LEU A 71 2.81 12.63 -25.80
N VAL A 72 2.59 11.70 -24.86
CA VAL A 72 2.95 11.87 -23.46
C VAL A 72 4.46 12.07 -23.30
N THR A 73 5.26 11.27 -24.03
CA THR A 73 6.73 11.37 -24.00
C THR A 73 7.22 12.71 -24.57
N GLU A 74 6.64 13.16 -25.67
CA GLU A 74 6.95 14.46 -26.29
C GLU A 74 6.57 15.61 -25.36
N ALA A 75 5.36 15.59 -24.82
CA ALA A 75 4.89 16.60 -23.88
C ALA A 75 5.73 16.64 -22.59
N PHE A 76 6.14 15.50 -22.10
CA PHE A 76 7.02 15.39 -20.93
C PHE A 76 8.35 16.10 -21.19
N LYS A 77 9.02 15.80 -22.29
CA LYS A 77 10.28 16.43 -22.69
C LYS A 77 10.14 17.92 -22.94
N THR A 78 9.05 18.34 -23.55
CA THR A 78 8.81 19.76 -23.92
C THR A 78 8.45 20.61 -22.72
N HIS A 79 7.58 20.11 -21.86
CA HIS A 79 7.03 20.92 -20.77
C HIS A 79 7.73 20.67 -19.42
N PHE A 80 8.49 19.60 -19.26
CA PHE A 80 9.19 19.26 -18.02
C PHE A 80 10.65 18.81 -18.30
N PRO A 81 11.45 19.61 -19.04
CA PRO A 81 12.84 19.24 -19.39
C PRO A 81 13.72 19.04 -18.15
N GLU A 82 13.39 19.67 -17.03
CA GLU A 82 14.06 19.53 -15.74
C GLU A 82 13.92 18.14 -15.10
N CYS A 83 12.98 17.31 -15.57
CA CYS A 83 12.80 15.94 -15.09
C CYS A 83 13.79 14.91 -15.66
N GLY A 84 14.68 15.35 -16.56
CA GLY A 84 15.73 14.51 -17.15
C GLY A 84 15.24 13.57 -18.25
N GLU A 85 16.08 12.56 -18.58
CA GLU A 85 15.87 11.69 -19.75
C GLU A 85 14.93 10.49 -19.50
N LYS A 86 14.52 10.23 -18.27
CA LYS A 86 13.64 9.09 -17.96
C LYS A 86 12.26 9.30 -18.56
N LEU A 87 11.72 8.25 -19.19
CA LEU A 87 10.37 8.27 -19.75
C LEU A 87 9.32 8.37 -18.66
N PRO A 88 8.21 9.09 -18.92
CA PRO A 88 7.09 9.14 -17.99
C PRO A 88 6.34 7.81 -17.99
N GLU A 89 5.92 7.40 -16.79
CA GLU A 89 5.13 6.19 -16.56
C GLU A 89 3.72 6.55 -16.08
N GLU A 90 2.77 5.67 -16.32
CA GLU A 90 1.43 5.80 -15.71
C GLU A 90 1.55 5.63 -14.19
N ILE A 91 1.09 6.64 -13.45
CA ILE A 91 1.16 6.64 -12.00
C ILE A 91 -0.20 6.37 -11.36
N LEU A 92 -1.27 6.95 -11.95
CA LEU A 92 -2.57 7.01 -11.33
C LEU A 92 -3.67 7.18 -12.37
N ARG A 93 -4.81 6.53 -12.18
CA ARG A 93 -6.07 6.82 -12.87
C ARG A 93 -7.09 7.45 -11.95
N VAL A 94 -7.93 8.30 -12.50
CA VAL A 94 -9.06 8.90 -11.82
C VAL A 94 -10.31 8.70 -12.67
N TYR A 95 -11.26 7.98 -12.14
CA TYR A 95 -12.59 7.85 -12.74
C TYR A 95 -13.50 8.89 -12.11
N ASN A 96 -14.03 9.82 -12.91
CA ASN A 96 -14.85 10.92 -12.43
C ASN A 96 -16.23 10.95 -13.12
N THR A 97 -17.26 11.11 -12.32
CA THR A 97 -18.60 11.49 -12.78
C THR A 97 -18.87 12.91 -12.35
N ARG A 98 -18.87 13.82 -13.32
CA ARG A 98 -19.09 15.27 -13.15
C ARG A 98 -20.52 15.65 -13.50
N HIS A 99 -21.14 16.46 -12.65
CA HIS A 99 -22.36 17.18 -12.97
C HIS A 99 -22.01 18.66 -13.07
N GLU A 100 -22.10 19.21 -14.27
CA GLU A 100 -21.73 20.60 -14.60
C GLU A 100 -22.97 21.47 -14.74
N ILE A 101 -22.96 22.62 -14.07
CA ILE A 101 -23.97 23.67 -14.23
C ILE A 101 -23.24 24.97 -14.59
N ARG A 102 -23.75 25.69 -15.59
CA ARG A 102 -23.25 27.04 -15.93
C ARG A 102 -24.07 28.09 -15.21
N ILE A 103 -23.38 29.01 -14.55
CA ILE A 103 -23.98 30.10 -13.83
C ILE A 103 -23.37 31.41 -14.38
N SER A 104 -24.23 32.31 -14.84
CA SER A 104 -23.79 33.63 -15.29
C SER A 104 -24.17 34.71 -14.24
N THR A 105 -23.21 35.50 -13.86
CA THR A 105 -23.40 36.76 -13.10
C THR A 105 -23.38 37.94 -14.06
N PRO A 106 -23.70 39.15 -13.64
CA PRO A 106 -23.56 40.33 -14.51
C PRO A 106 -22.13 40.59 -15.02
N ARG A 107 -21.12 39.99 -14.36
CA ARG A 107 -19.71 40.24 -14.68
C ARG A 107 -19.02 39.04 -15.33
N HIS A 108 -19.38 37.82 -14.90
CA HIS A 108 -18.65 36.63 -15.27
C HIS A 108 -19.57 35.41 -15.44
N THR A 109 -19.07 34.44 -16.19
CA THR A 109 -19.68 33.13 -16.32
C THR A 109 -18.82 32.07 -15.64
N TYR A 110 -19.45 31.23 -14.83
CA TYR A 110 -18.81 30.17 -14.06
C TYR A 110 -19.35 28.78 -14.42
N LYS A 111 -18.52 27.77 -14.31
CA LYS A 111 -18.92 26.38 -14.22
C LYS A 111 -18.89 25.97 -12.75
N LEU A 112 -20.02 25.51 -12.27
CA LEU A 112 -20.12 24.81 -10.99
C LEU A 112 -20.13 23.31 -11.27
N CYS A 113 -19.10 22.61 -10.83
CA CYS A 113 -18.88 21.21 -11.09
C CYS A 113 -19.00 20.41 -9.79
N PHE A 114 -19.89 19.43 -9.77
CA PHE A 114 -20.03 18.45 -8.69
C PHE A 114 -19.40 17.16 -9.17
N ASP A 115 -18.27 16.80 -8.59
CA ASP A 115 -17.49 15.63 -8.95
C ASP A 115 -17.67 14.52 -7.93
N LYS A 116 -18.00 13.31 -8.41
CA LYS A 116 -17.79 12.06 -7.70
C LYS A 116 -16.68 11.33 -8.39
N PHE A 117 -15.55 11.09 -7.72
CA PHE A 117 -14.40 10.46 -8.34
C PHE A 117 -13.74 9.43 -7.43
N GLU A 118 -13.02 8.51 -8.07
CA GLU A 118 -12.30 7.41 -7.44
C GLU A 118 -10.90 7.34 -8.03
N TYR A 119 -9.91 7.07 -7.17
CA TYR A 119 -8.54 6.79 -7.60
C TYR A 119 -8.37 5.32 -7.89
N TYR A 120 -7.54 4.99 -8.88
CA TYR A 120 -7.17 3.63 -9.23
C TYR A 120 -5.66 3.55 -9.53
N CYS A 121 -4.99 2.58 -8.94
CA CYS A 121 -3.59 2.26 -9.18
C CYS A 121 -3.51 1.02 -10.07
N SER A 122 -3.12 1.19 -11.35
CA SER A 122 -3.04 0.08 -12.30
C SER A 122 -2.00 -0.97 -11.91
N SER A 123 -0.86 -0.55 -11.33
CA SER A 123 0.22 -1.47 -10.93
C SER A 123 -0.16 -2.35 -9.73
N ALA A 124 -1.05 -1.86 -8.85
CA ALA A 124 -1.54 -2.62 -7.70
C ALA A 124 -2.87 -3.32 -7.96
N GLY A 125 -3.60 -2.96 -9.03
CA GLY A 125 -4.95 -3.45 -9.31
C GLY A 125 -5.98 -3.00 -8.28
N GLU A 126 -5.74 -1.88 -7.58
CA GLU A 126 -6.56 -1.42 -6.46
C GLU A 126 -7.22 -0.07 -6.74
N GLY A 127 -8.48 0.06 -6.30
CA GLY A 127 -9.25 1.30 -6.29
C GLY A 127 -9.43 1.87 -4.88
N GLY A 128 -9.65 3.19 -4.79
CA GLY A 128 -10.01 3.89 -3.57
C GLY A 128 -11.51 4.07 -3.41
N ASP A 129 -11.92 4.49 -2.22
CA ASP A 129 -13.32 4.86 -1.97
C ASP A 129 -13.71 6.12 -2.76
N PRO A 130 -15.01 6.29 -3.09
CA PRO A 130 -15.49 7.47 -3.77
C PRO A 130 -15.27 8.74 -2.96
N LEU A 131 -14.74 9.75 -3.60
CA LEU A 131 -14.55 11.11 -3.07
C LEU A 131 -15.49 12.09 -3.77
N TYR A 132 -15.82 13.17 -3.09
CA TYR A 132 -16.72 14.20 -3.60
C TYR A 132 -16.06 15.56 -3.50
N GLU A 133 -16.24 16.38 -4.55
CA GLU A 133 -15.66 17.71 -4.63
C GLU A 133 -16.57 18.67 -5.41
N ILE A 134 -16.59 19.91 -4.99
CA ILE A 134 -17.22 20.99 -5.73
C ILE A 134 -16.12 21.89 -6.27
N GLU A 135 -16.06 22.05 -7.60
CA GLU A 135 -15.15 22.97 -8.27
C GLU A 135 -15.95 24.13 -8.86
N VAL A 136 -15.44 25.35 -8.70
CA VAL A 136 -15.97 26.56 -9.33
C VAL A 136 -14.91 27.09 -10.29
N GLU A 137 -15.16 26.98 -11.59
CA GLU A 137 -14.26 27.44 -12.65
C GLU A 137 -14.83 28.67 -13.34
N GLN A 138 -14.05 29.74 -13.44
CA GLN A 138 -14.42 30.90 -14.27
C GLN A 138 -14.13 30.57 -15.74
N ILE A 139 -15.10 30.85 -16.61
CA ILE A 139 -14.98 30.53 -18.06
C ILE A 139 -14.44 31.76 -18.85
N ASP A 140 -14.79 32.94 -18.41
CA ASP A 140 -14.49 34.18 -19.11
C ASP A 140 -13.64 35.15 -18.26
N GLY A 141 -12.51 35.61 -18.81
CA GLY A 141 -11.77 36.77 -18.42
C GLY A 141 -11.04 36.73 -17.08
N SER A 142 -10.79 37.90 -16.53
CA SER A 142 -9.82 38.28 -15.52
C SER A 142 -10.29 38.09 -14.07
N ASP A 143 -9.33 37.92 -13.21
CA ASP A 143 -9.32 38.08 -11.73
C ASP A 143 -10.55 37.60 -10.94
N ILE A 144 -10.59 36.31 -10.69
CA ILE A 144 -11.62 35.60 -9.88
C ILE A 144 -11.67 36.16 -8.41
N GLU A 145 -10.56 36.67 -7.90
CA GLU A 145 -10.43 37.13 -6.52
C GLU A 145 -11.27 38.40 -6.25
N SER A 146 -11.60 39.15 -7.29
CA SER A 146 -12.34 40.41 -7.16
C SER A 146 -13.86 40.28 -7.32
N ASP A 147 -14.41 39.11 -7.65
CA ASP A 147 -15.85 38.95 -7.81
C ASP A 147 -16.57 38.70 -6.48
N PRO A 148 -17.42 39.62 -6.00
CA PRO A 148 -18.19 39.43 -4.77
C PRO A 148 -19.13 38.21 -4.80
N SER A 149 -19.52 37.75 -5.98
CA SER A 149 -20.41 36.56 -6.13
C SER A 149 -19.70 35.26 -5.76
N ILE A 150 -18.42 35.15 -6.09
CA ILE A 150 -17.59 33.99 -5.70
C ILE A 150 -17.40 33.98 -4.18
N ASN A 151 -17.11 35.12 -3.57
CA ASN A 151 -16.98 35.23 -2.12
C ASN A 151 -18.27 34.81 -1.41
N LYS A 152 -19.44 35.22 -1.90
CA LYS A 152 -20.73 34.77 -1.36
C LYS A 152 -20.96 33.29 -1.52
N LEU A 153 -20.61 32.71 -2.68
CA LEU A 153 -20.72 31.28 -2.93
C LEU A 153 -19.77 30.48 -2.02
N SER A 154 -18.54 30.96 -1.85
CA SER A 154 -17.57 30.36 -0.92
C SER A 154 -18.11 30.35 0.51
N ILE A 155 -18.61 31.48 1.02
CA ILE A 155 -19.23 31.55 2.35
C ILE A 155 -20.43 30.61 2.47
N LEU A 156 -21.29 30.53 1.45
CA LEU A 156 -22.42 29.59 1.44
C LEU A 156 -21.94 28.14 1.56
N LEU A 157 -20.94 27.74 0.79
CA LEU A 157 -20.43 26.38 0.79
C LEU A 157 -19.70 26.04 2.10
N THR A 158 -18.84 26.94 2.60
CA THR A 158 -18.04 26.68 3.80
C THR A 158 -18.84 26.87 5.09
N ASP A 159 -19.41 28.06 5.30
CA ASP A 159 -19.98 28.41 6.60
C ASP A 159 -21.37 27.86 6.83
N LEU A 160 -22.20 27.76 5.76
CA LEU A 160 -23.58 27.27 5.88
C LEU A 160 -23.73 25.79 5.55
N MET A 161 -22.91 25.24 4.63
CA MET A 161 -23.01 23.85 4.20
C MET A 161 -21.90 22.96 4.76
N GLY A 162 -20.88 23.55 5.43
CA GLY A 162 -19.81 22.82 6.10
C GLY A 162 -18.78 22.16 5.16
N PHE A 163 -18.65 22.65 3.92
CA PHE A 163 -17.58 22.20 3.03
C PHE A 163 -16.24 22.79 3.45
N GLU A 164 -15.18 21.99 3.35
CA GLU A 164 -13.81 22.46 3.56
C GLU A 164 -13.16 22.92 2.26
N VAL A 165 -12.35 23.97 2.34
CA VAL A 165 -11.60 24.46 1.17
C VAL A 165 -10.42 23.53 0.90
N GLU A 166 -10.42 22.92 -0.28
CA GLU A 166 -9.31 22.07 -0.73
C GLU A 166 -8.35 22.88 -1.63
N THR A 167 -7.10 22.93 -1.24
CA THR A 167 -6.04 23.63 -1.96
C THR A 167 -5.18 22.70 -2.85
N ARG A 168 -5.28 21.40 -2.66
CA ARG A 168 -4.53 20.41 -3.45
C ARG A 168 -5.28 20.04 -4.71
N SER A 169 -4.55 19.77 -5.79
CA SER A 169 -5.15 19.24 -7.02
C SER A 169 -5.61 17.78 -6.83
N LYS A 170 -6.53 17.31 -7.70
CA LYS A 170 -6.90 15.88 -7.75
C LYS A 170 -5.68 14.98 -7.91
N TYR A 171 -4.69 15.39 -8.72
CA TYR A 171 -3.44 14.65 -8.87
C TYR A 171 -2.66 14.57 -7.56
N LYS A 172 -2.45 15.70 -6.86
CA LYS A 172 -1.76 15.70 -5.56
C LYS A 172 -2.48 14.84 -4.52
N LYS A 173 -3.80 14.96 -4.41
CA LYS A 173 -4.61 14.11 -3.51
C LYS A 173 -4.47 12.63 -3.88
N GLY A 174 -4.44 12.31 -5.19
CA GLY A 174 -4.21 10.95 -5.67
C GLY A 174 -2.83 10.41 -5.33
N ILE A 175 -1.79 11.25 -5.37
CA ILE A 175 -0.46 10.87 -4.90
C ILE A 175 -0.43 10.64 -3.39
N ASP A 176 -1.09 11.50 -2.60
CA ASP A 176 -1.21 11.32 -1.15
C ASP A 176 -1.97 10.00 -0.84
N TRP A 177 -3.03 9.69 -1.59
CA TRP A 177 -3.73 8.42 -1.51
C TRP A 177 -2.83 7.21 -1.89
N LEU A 178 -2.06 7.31 -2.98
CA LEU A 178 -1.08 6.28 -3.35
C LEU A 178 -0.02 6.10 -2.27
N ASN A 179 0.47 7.19 -1.69
CA ASN A 179 1.45 7.13 -0.61
C ASN A 179 0.85 6.52 0.67
N SER A 180 -0.41 6.78 0.97
CA SER A 180 -1.11 6.12 2.08
C SER A 180 -1.33 4.62 1.81
N LYS A 181 -1.45 4.22 0.54
CA LYS A 181 -1.52 2.81 0.09
C LYS A 181 -0.13 2.17 0.00
N SER A 182 0.89 2.92 -0.42
CA SER A 182 2.29 2.49 -0.43
C SER A 182 2.93 2.45 0.96
N ALA A 183 2.20 2.76 2.00
CA ALA A 183 2.50 2.36 3.36
C ALA A 183 2.44 0.82 3.57
N PHE A 184 2.37 0.03 2.48
CA PHE A 184 2.77 -1.37 2.50
C PHE A 184 4.28 -1.44 2.72
N GLU A 185 4.65 -1.66 3.92
CA GLU A 185 6.01 -1.99 4.25
C GLU A 185 6.21 -3.50 4.03
N ASN A 186 7.28 -3.89 3.34
CA ASN A 186 7.63 -5.30 3.26
C ASN A 186 8.41 -5.71 4.50
N ARG A 187 7.93 -6.73 5.20
CA ARG A 187 8.56 -7.30 6.40
C ARG A 187 8.91 -8.77 6.21
N LEU A 188 9.90 -9.21 7.01
CA LEU A 188 10.20 -10.64 7.18
C LEU A 188 9.29 -11.18 8.30
N PHE A 189 8.31 -12.00 7.92
CA PHE A 189 7.38 -12.60 8.87
C PHE A 189 7.91 -13.93 9.38
N VAL A 190 7.76 -14.16 10.67
CA VAL A 190 7.94 -15.45 11.33
C VAL A 190 6.66 -15.80 12.05
N LEU A 191 6.06 -16.92 11.70
CA LEU A 191 4.98 -17.51 12.45
C LEU A 191 5.54 -18.58 13.40
N PHE A 192 5.14 -18.53 14.65
CA PHE A 192 5.23 -19.63 15.61
C PHE A 192 3.83 -20.07 16.01
N ASP A 193 3.56 -21.36 15.92
CA ASP A 193 2.27 -21.93 16.22
C ASP A 193 2.43 -23.26 16.98
N PHE A 194 1.60 -23.48 18.00
CA PHE A 194 1.69 -24.68 18.81
C PHE A 194 1.06 -25.88 18.14
N VAL A 195 1.78 -26.99 18.12
CA VAL A 195 1.23 -28.27 17.66
C VAL A 195 0.36 -28.89 18.77
N SER A 196 -0.87 -29.29 18.40
CA SER A 196 -1.82 -29.95 19.31
C SER A 196 -2.22 -29.10 20.54
N TYR A 197 -2.26 -27.80 20.44
CA TYR A 197 -2.62 -26.89 21.53
C TYR A 197 -4.10 -27.05 21.94
N SER A 198 -4.99 -27.06 21.01
CA SER A 198 -6.45 -27.06 21.25
C SER A 198 -6.96 -28.30 21.98
N VAL A 199 -6.23 -29.41 21.92
CA VAL A 199 -6.58 -30.65 22.62
C VAL A 199 -6.04 -30.70 24.07
N GLN A 200 -5.26 -29.71 24.50
CA GLN A 200 -4.73 -29.65 25.86
C GLN A 200 -5.77 -29.05 26.84
N PRO A 201 -5.75 -29.45 28.11
CA PRO A 201 -6.54 -28.79 29.14
C PRO A 201 -6.21 -27.30 29.26
N SER A 202 -7.20 -26.44 29.54
CA SER A 202 -7.02 -24.96 29.60
C SER A 202 -5.90 -24.50 30.54
N ALA A 203 -5.69 -25.19 31.66
CA ALA A 203 -4.58 -24.89 32.57
C ALA A 203 -3.20 -25.12 31.92
N THR A 204 -3.10 -26.19 31.12
CA THR A 204 -1.89 -26.50 30.35
C THR A 204 -1.70 -25.48 29.23
N GLN A 205 -2.75 -25.16 28.48
CA GLN A 205 -2.71 -24.13 27.44
C GLN A 205 -2.15 -22.81 27.97
N ARG A 206 -2.70 -22.32 29.09
CA ARG A 206 -2.23 -21.09 29.73
C ARG A 206 -0.75 -21.17 30.13
N GLN A 207 -0.29 -22.31 30.61
CA GLN A 207 1.10 -22.48 31.01
C GLN A 207 2.05 -22.51 29.80
N LEU A 208 1.66 -23.20 28.73
CA LEU A 208 2.44 -23.24 27.47
C LEU A 208 2.65 -21.86 26.88
N VAL A 209 1.57 -21.07 26.73
CA VAL A 209 1.65 -19.68 26.24
C VAL A 209 2.56 -18.81 27.13
N ARG A 210 2.40 -18.88 28.46
CA ARG A 210 3.26 -18.11 29.39
C ARG A 210 4.74 -18.48 29.27
N ASN A 211 5.05 -19.76 29.15
CA ASN A 211 6.43 -20.22 29.03
C ASN A 211 7.04 -19.79 27.69
N PHE A 212 6.26 -19.93 26.60
CA PHE A 212 6.66 -19.48 25.28
C PHE A 212 6.96 -17.97 25.25
N MET A 213 6.05 -17.15 25.80
CA MET A 213 6.26 -15.68 25.82
C MET A 213 7.49 -15.27 26.62
N LYS A 214 7.76 -15.95 27.74
CA LYS A 214 8.98 -15.71 28.53
C LYS A 214 10.26 -16.06 27.79
N LEU A 215 10.19 -17.08 26.93
CA LEU A 215 11.33 -17.56 26.17
C LEU A 215 11.61 -16.69 24.96
N ILE A 216 10.56 -16.27 24.23
CA ILE A 216 10.73 -15.59 22.95
C ILE A 216 10.98 -14.08 23.12
N GLN A 217 10.43 -13.44 24.15
CA GLN A 217 10.50 -11.99 24.33
C GLN A 217 11.94 -11.44 24.43
N PRO A 218 12.87 -12.03 25.18
CA PRO A 218 14.27 -11.57 25.22
C PRO A 218 14.93 -11.70 23.83
N VAL A 219 14.68 -12.80 23.13
CA VAL A 219 15.27 -13.05 21.81
C VAL A 219 14.77 -12.02 20.79
N ILE A 220 13.48 -11.66 20.79
CA ILE A 220 12.97 -10.61 19.88
C ILE A 220 13.71 -9.28 20.14
N SER A 221 13.84 -8.89 21.39
CA SER A 221 14.44 -7.60 21.75
C SER A 221 15.91 -7.48 21.38
N GLU A 222 16.62 -8.60 21.24
CA GLU A 222 18.00 -8.63 20.79
C GLU A 222 18.15 -8.37 19.28
N TYR A 223 17.17 -8.80 18.48
CA TYR A 223 17.27 -8.76 17.01
C TYR A 223 16.56 -7.59 16.34
N ASP A 224 15.46 -7.13 16.91
CA ASP A 224 14.66 -6.06 16.30
C ASP A 224 13.74 -5.41 17.33
N THR A 225 14.03 -4.14 17.66
CA THR A 225 13.20 -3.34 18.58
C THR A 225 11.89 -2.87 17.94
N ASP A 226 11.83 -2.83 16.59
CA ASP A 226 10.66 -2.38 15.79
C ASP A 226 9.85 -3.57 15.23
N CYS A 227 9.98 -4.72 15.85
CA CYS A 227 9.25 -5.92 15.45
C CYS A 227 7.75 -5.79 15.73
N VAL A 228 6.94 -5.92 14.68
CA VAL A 228 5.48 -6.03 14.79
C VAL A 228 5.10 -7.38 15.40
N LYS A 229 4.24 -7.37 16.43
CA LYS A 229 3.81 -8.57 17.17
C LYS A 229 2.31 -8.75 17.03
N ILE A 230 1.90 -9.83 16.37
CA ILE A 230 0.49 -10.12 16.06
C ILE A 230 0.11 -11.46 16.73
N PRO A 231 -0.57 -11.44 17.87
CA PRO A 231 -1.08 -12.65 18.52
C PRO A 231 -2.19 -13.29 17.65
N ILE A 232 -2.14 -14.62 17.47
CA ILE A 232 -3.10 -15.40 16.68
C ILE A 232 -3.72 -16.55 17.48
N GLY A 233 -4.11 -16.29 18.72
CA GLY A 233 -4.67 -17.31 19.63
C GLY A 233 -3.58 -18.14 20.30
N ASP A 234 -3.26 -19.30 19.78
CA ASP A 234 -2.23 -20.22 20.27
C ASP A 234 -0.85 -20.00 19.62
N GLY A 235 -0.69 -18.97 18.83
CA GLY A 235 0.57 -18.63 18.17
C GLY A 235 0.83 -17.14 18.15
N ILE A 236 1.91 -16.77 17.47
CA ILE A 236 2.28 -15.38 17.21
C ILE A 236 2.88 -15.25 15.82
N ILE A 237 2.52 -14.18 15.13
CA ILE A 237 3.23 -13.73 13.94
C ILE A 237 4.10 -12.54 14.34
N LEU A 238 5.37 -12.61 14.00
CA LEU A 238 6.35 -11.55 14.17
C LEU A 238 6.70 -10.96 12.81
N GLY A 239 6.62 -9.64 12.66
CA GLY A 239 6.99 -8.92 11.44
C GLY A 239 8.27 -8.12 11.68
N PHE A 240 9.41 -8.64 11.28
CA PHE A 240 10.71 -8.01 11.42
C PHE A 240 11.01 -7.05 10.26
N MET A 241 11.84 -6.06 10.52
CA MET A 241 12.40 -5.23 9.47
C MET A 241 13.08 -6.09 8.39
N ALA A 242 12.99 -5.68 7.13
CA ALA A 242 13.62 -6.38 6.03
C ALA A 242 15.15 -6.52 6.18
N THR A 243 15.78 -5.71 7.02
CA THR A 243 17.22 -5.73 7.36
C THR A 243 17.60 -6.75 8.43
N THR A 244 16.65 -7.31 9.18
CA THR A 244 16.91 -8.20 10.31
C THR A 244 17.58 -9.52 9.86
N ASN A 245 18.55 -10.01 10.66
CA ASN A 245 19.15 -11.33 10.46
C ASN A 245 18.19 -12.43 10.94
N ILE A 246 17.21 -12.78 10.09
CA ILE A 246 16.11 -13.67 10.45
C ILE A 246 16.56 -15.08 10.84
N PHE A 247 17.61 -15.63 10.19
CA PHE A 247 18.12 -16.95 10.53
C PHE A 247 18.97 -16.95 11.83
N GLY A 248 19.65 -15.83 12.09
CA GLY A 248 20.27 -15.61 13.40
C GLY A 248 19.22 -15.64 14.51
N PHE A 249 18.12 -14.89 14.33
CA PHE A 249 17.00 -14.92 15.26
C PHE A 249 16.42 -16.32 15.47
N LEU A 250 16.15 -17.06 14.39
CA LEU A 250 15.63 -18.43 14.49
C LEU A 250 16.59 -19.35 15.23
N ASN A 251 17.89 -19.26 14.95
CA ASN A 251 18.89 -20.09 15.61
C ASN A 251 18.97 -19.80 17.12
N SER A 252 18.98 -18.51 17.51
CA SER A 252 18.92 -18.13 18.94
C SER A 252 17.66 -18.66 19.59
N PHE A 253 16.49 -18.45 18.98
CA PHE A 253 15.22 -18.92 19.53
C PHE A 253 15.18 -20.44 19.68
N PHE A 254 15.59 -21.21 18.66
CA PHE A 254 15.55 -22.68 18.73
C PHE A 254 16.59 -23.25 19.70
N SER A 255 17.71 -22.57 19.91
CA SER A 255 18.67 -22.91 20.95
C SER A 255 18.05 -22.79 22.36
N GLU A 256 17.39 -21.68 22.63
CA GLU A 256 16.67 -21.46 23.89
C GLU A 256 15.49 -22.43 24.07
N LEU A 257 14.73 -22.67 23.00
CA LEU A 257 13.63 -23.64 23.00
C LEU A 257 14.12 -25.06 23.34
N ARG A 258 15.24 -25.46 22.77
CA ARG A 258 15.87 -26.75 23.06
C ARG A 258 16.29 -26.86 24.51
N ALA A 259 17.03 -25.88 25.03
CA ALA A 259 17.46 -25.86 26.43
C ALA A 259 16.27 -25.92 27.39
N TYR A 260 15.20 -25.19 27.10
CA TYR A 260 13.95 -25.27 27.84
C TYR A 260 13.33 -26.67 27.80
N ASN A 261 13.17 -27.25 26.60
CA ASN A 261 12.52 -28.55 26.40
C ASN A 261 13.31 -29.71 27.01
N ASP A 262 14.64 -29.63 27.05
CA ASP A 262 15.50 -30.64 27.67
C ASP A 262 15.31 -30.68 29.18
N SER A 263 15.04 -29.54 29.82
CA SER A 263 14.78 -29.42 31.27
C SER A 263 13.30 -29.62 31.64
N ALA A 264 12.38 -29.43 30.70
CA ALA A 264 10.93 -29.43 30.96
C ALA A 264 10.33 -30.85 30.98
N PRO A 265 9.39 -31.14 31.90
CA PRO A 265 8.58 -32.37 31.88
C PRO A 265 7.83 -32.46 30.53
N ARG A 266 7.56 -33.69 30.08
CA ARG A 266 6.94 -33.96 28.77
C ARG A 266 5.67 -33.15 28.51
N ASN A 267 4.80 -33.01 29.49
CA ASN A 267 3.55 -32.25 29.41
C ASN A 267 3.70 -30.72 29.40
N ARG A 268 4.92 -30.22 29.56
CA ARG A 268 5.23 -28.78 29.52
C ARG A 268 6.18 -28.40 28.38
N ARG A 269 6.59 -29.36 27.56
CA ARG A 269 7.42 -29.11 26.38
C ARG A 269 6.66 -28.28 25.37
N LEU A 270 7.36 -27.35 24.76
CA LEU A 270 6.83 -26.49 23.70
C LEU A 270 7.07 -27.16 22.36
N ASN A 271 6.01 -27.68 21.76
CA ASN A 271 6.03 -28.26 20.43
C ASN A 271 5.52 -27.21 19.44
N ILE A 272 6.40 -26.69 18.63
CA ILE A 272 6.14 -25.52 17.78
C ILE A 272 6.40 -25.89 16.32
N ARG A 273 5.58 -25.39 15.43
CA ARG A 273 5.82 -25.33 14.00
C ARG A 273 6.06 -23.88 13.58
N THR A 274 6.88 -23.66 12.57
CA THR A 274 7.35 -22.35 12.20
C THR A 274 7.27 -22.14 10.70
N ALA A 275 6.90 -20.92 10.27
CA ALA A 275 6.98 -20.51 8.88
C ALA A 275 7.66 -19.15 8.77
N VAL A 276 8.35 -18.93 7.65
CA VAL A 276 9.00 -17.67 7.31
C VAL A 276 8.53 -17.20 5.94
N HIS A 277 8.15 -15.95 5.84
CA HIS A 277 7.70 -15.33 4.60
C HIS A 277 8.20 -13.88 4.50
N TYR A 278 8.41 -13.39 3.29
CA TYR A 278 8.67 -11.98 3.01
C TYR A 278 7.52 -11.41 2.20
N GLY A 279 6.91 -10.34 2.69
CA GLY A 279 5.74 -9.78 2.02
C GLY A 279 5.22 -8.50 2.67
N PRO A 280 4.18 -7.90 2.07
CA PRO A 280 3.65 -6.62 2.49
C PRO A 280 2.78 -6.70 3.75
N ILE A 281 2.88 -5.63 4.54
CA ILE A 281 2.05 -5.31 5.70
C ILE A 281 1.63 -3.84 5.64
N TYR A 282 0.48 -3.51 6.19
CA TYR A 282 0.04 -2.15 6.43
C TYR A 282 -0.62 -2.03 7.80
N GLU A 283 -0.49 -0.85 8.39
CA GLU A 283 -1.16 -0.50 9.63
C GLU A 283 -2.56 0.04 9.33
N TYR A 284 -3.52 -0.29 10.19
CA TYR A 284 -4.86 0.26 10.19
C TYR A 284 -5.37 0.45 11.62
N VAL A 285 -6.39 1.27 11.80
CA VAL A 285 -7.04 1.43 13.12
C VAL A 285 -8.16 0.40 13.23
N ASP A 286 -8.12 -0.44 14.26
CA ASP A 286 -9.13 -1.46 14.50
C ASP A 286 -10.44 -0.87 15.06
N ILE A 287 -11.47 -1.72 15.23
CA ILE A 287 -12.79 -1.32 15.75
C ILE A 287 -12.74 -0.70 17.16
N ASN A 288 -11.66 -0.92 17.91
CA ASN A 288 -11.46 -0.38 19.25
C ASN A 288 -10.66 0.93 19.24
N GLY A 289 -10.28 1.42 18.05
CA GLY A 289 -9.45 2.61 17.90
C GLY A 289 -7.95 2.37 18.09
N ASN A 290 -7.50 1.12 18.15
CA ASN A 290 -6.09 0.78 18.33
C ASN A 290 -5.39 0.52 16.99
N PRO A 291 -4.09 0.86 16.87
CA PRO A 291 -3.28 0.43 15.75
C PRO A 291 -3.25 -1.10 15.64
N ASN A 292 -3.49 -1.60 14.43
CA ASN A 292 -3.45 -3.02 14.11
C ASN A 292 -2.86 -3.21 12.71
N PHE A 293 -2.56 -4.44 12.33
CA PHE A 293 -1.83 -4.74 11.11
C PHE A 293 -2.57 -5.74 10.24
N ALA A 294 -2.55 -5.51 8.93
CA ALA A 294 -3.08 -6.42 7.92
C ALA A 294 -2.14 -6.47 6.70
N GLY A 295 -2.35 -7.44 5.83
CA GLY A 295 -1.58 -7.57 4.60
C GLY A 295 -1.48 -8.99 4.11
N SER A 296 -1.15 -9.17 2.83
CA SER A 296 -0.97 -10.49 2.25
C SER A 296 0.21 -11.24 2.85
N GLY A 297 1.24 -10.53 3.36
CA GLY A 297 2.37 -11.15 4.07
C GLY A 297 1.94 -11.93 5.30
N ILE A 298 1.03 -11.36 6.12
CA ILE A 298 0.44 -12.04 7.29
C ILE A 298 -0.36 -13.27 6.87
N ASN A 299 -1.20 -13.13 5.85
CA ASN A 299 -2.03 -14.23 5.36
C ASN A 299 -1.19 -15.37 4.78
N LEU A 300 -0.13 -15.05 4.05
CA LEU A 300 0.73 -16.06 3.41
C LEU A 300 1.59 -16.79 4.44
N VAL A 301 2.19 -16.10 5.41
CA VAL A 301 2.96 -16.80 6.46
C VAL A 301 2.07 -17.75 7.27
N ALA A 302 0.81 -17.36 7.56
CA ALA A 302 -0.14 -18.22 8.24
C ALA A 302 -0.51 -19.47 7.41
N ARG A 303 -0.70 -19.29 6.09
CA ARG A 303 -0.96 -20.41 5.18
C ARG A 303 0.23 -21.38 5.08
N VAL A 304 1.44 -20.86 4.93
CA VAL A 304 2.67 -21.68 4.92
C VAL A 304 2.81 -22.44 6.25
N GLY A 305 2.62 -21.74 7.38
CA GLY A 305 2.73 -22.35 8.72
C GLY A 305 1.72 -23.45 8.99
N SER A 306 0.52 -23.37 8.39
CA SER A 306 -0.49 -24.43 8.52
C SER A 306 -0.04 -25.77 7.92
N GLN A 307 0.94 -25.77 7.04
CA GLN A 307 1.51 -26.96 6.40
C GLN A 307 2.79 -27.45 7.08
N ALA A 308 3.33 -26.69 8.04
CA ALA A 308 4.52 -27.11 8.75
C ALA A 308 4.19 -28.17 9.81
N GLU A 309 5.10 -29.11 9.98
CA GLU A 309 5.06 -30.13 11.04
C GLU A 309 5.77 -29.64 12.31
N GLN A 310 5.66 -30.41 13.38
CA GLN A 310 6.35 -30.11 14.64
C GLN A 310 7.86 -29.99 14.42
N ASN A 311 8.44 -28.91 14.96
CA ASN A 311 9.86 -28.54 14.86
C ASN A 311 10.34 -28.29 13.42
N GLN A 312 9.44 -28.11 12.49
CA GLN A 312 9.75 -27.76 11.11
C GLN A 312 9.74 -26.25 10.93
N VAL A 313 10.64 -25.73 10.10
CA VAL A 313 10.69 -24.34 9.65
C VAL A 313 10.52 -24.31 8.15
N LEU A 314 9.34 -23.90 7.68
CA LEU A 314 9.05 -23.69 6.26
C LEU A 314 9.36 -22.25 5.84
N VAL A 315 10.14 -22.10 4.78
CA VAL A 315 10.48 -20.79 4.21
C VAL A 315 9.83 -20.68 2.83
N SER A 316 9.04 -19.64 2.61
CA SER A 316 8.42 -19.39 1.31
C SER A 316 9.44 -18.99 0.26
N GLU A 317 9.18 -19.28 -1.01
CA GLU A 317 10.00 -18.91 -2.15
C GLU A 317 10.25 -17.40 -2.20
N ALA A 318 9.22 -16.55 -1.93
CA ALA A 318 9.35 -15.11 -1.87
C ALA A 318 10.41 -14.66 -0.85
N CYS A 319 10.48 -15.33 0.31
CA CYS A 319 11.49 -15.07 1.32
C CYS A 319 12.88 -15.53 0.87
N VAL A 320 12.97 -16.72 0.27
CA VAL A 320 14.24 -17.26 -0.25
C VAL A 320 14.81 -16.34 -1.31
N ASN A 321 14.01 -15.93 -2.29
CA ASN A 321 14.42 -15.03 -3.38
C ASN A 321 14.92 -13.69 -2.82
N PHE A 322 14.14 -13.06 -1.92
CA PHE A 322 14.54 -11.81 -1.26
C PHE A 322 15.89 -11.92 -0.55
N LEU A 323 16.11 -13.01 0.21
CA LEU A 323 17.36 -13.20 0.97
C LEU A 323 18.53 -13.58 0.07
N GLN A 324 18.30 -14.24 -1.07
CA GLN A 324 19.32 -14.51 -2.08
C GLN A 324 19.74 -13.22 -2.79
N ASP A 325 18.79 -12.42 -3.25
CA ASP A 325 19.03 -11.13 -3.93
C ASP A 325 19.84 -10.17 -3.04
N THR A 326 19.57 -10.21 -1.74
CA THR A 326 20.27 -9.41 -0.73
C THR A 326 21.53 -10.08 -0.18
N LYS A 327 21.94 -11.26 -0.67
CA LYS A 327 23.12 -12.06 -0.24
C LYS A 327 23.12 -12.39 1.26
N ARG A 328 21.96 -12.63 1.85
CA ARG A 328 21.76 -12.81 3.30
C ARG A 328 21.39 -14.23 3.71
N ILE A 329 21.39 -15.16 2.76
CA ILE A 329 21.09 -16.57 3.00
C ILE A 329 22.26 -17.46 2.61
N ARG A 330 22.49 -18.49 3.44
CA ARG A 330 23.37 -19.62 3.09
C ARG A 330 22.48 -20.78 2.65
N THR A 331 22.51 -21.11 1.36
CA THR A 331 21.66 -22.15 0.76
C THR A 331 21.89 -23.55 1.31
N GLN A 332 23.06 -23.82 1.90
CA GLN A 332 23.40 -25.10 2.52
C GLN A 332 22.47 -25.54 3.66
N ASN A 333 21.74 -24.58 4.26
CA ASN A 333 20.81 -24.82 5.34
C ASN A 333 19.35 -24.92 4.85
N LEU A 334 19.14 -24.95 3.53
CA LEU A 334 17.83 -25.09 2.91
C LEU A 334 17.73 -26.43 2.18
N SER A 335 16.55 -27.04 2.22
CA SER A 335 16.23 -28.18 1.37
C SER A 335 16.06 -27.76 -0.10
N THR A 336 15.91 -28.71 -1.00
CA THR A 336 15.33 -28.45 -2.32
C THR A 336 13.92 -27.88 -2.17
N ALA A 337 13.54 -27.02 -3.11
CA ALA A 337 12.19 -26.47 -3.16
C ALA A 337 11.15 -27.56 -3.49
N TYR A 338 9.99 -27.48 -2.87
CA TYR A 338 8.84 -28.34 -3.16
C TYR A 338 7.53 -27.56 -3.03
N SER A 339 6.48 -28.11 -3.64
CA SER A 339 5.17 -27.46 -3.65
C SER A 339 4.29 -27.94 -2.51
N ILE A 340 3.59 -26.99 -1.88
CA ILE A 340 2.52 -27.26 -0.91
C ILE A 340 1.21 -26.69 -1.43
N THR A 341 0.09 -27.34 -1.13
CA THR A 341 -1.24 -26.81 -1.45
C THR A 341 -1.88 -26.29 -0.16
N VAL A 342 -2.21 -24.99 -0.17
CA VAL A 342 -2.85 -24.31 0.96
C VAL A 342 -4.34 -24.09 0.71
N LYS A 343 -5.06 -23.46 1.67
CA LYS A 343 -6.50 -23.14 1.53
C LYS A 343 -6.80 -22.51 0.16
N HIS A 344 -7.97 -22.84 -0.38
CA HIS A 344 -8.47 -22.43 -1.70
C HIS A 344 -7.70 -22.98 -2.89
N GLY A 345 -6.96 -24.08 -2.72
CA GLY A 345 -6.25 -24.74 -3.81
C GLY A 345 -5.02 -23.99 -4.34
N VAL A 346 -4.55 -22.98 -3.61
CA VAL A 346 -3.35 -22.23 -4.00
C VAL A 346 -2.11 -23.06 -3.76
N THR A 347 -1.27 -23.22 -4.78
CA THR A 347 0.02 -23.92 -4.68
C THR A 347 1.12 -22.89 -4.42
N LEU A 348 1.92 -23.17 -3.40
CA LEU A 348 3.08 -22.34 -3.00
C LEU A 348 4.34 -23.18 -3.05
N SER A 349 5.44 -22.58 -3.48
CA SER A 349 6.78 -23.17 -3.41
C SER A 349 7.42 -22.83 -2.07
N VAL A 350 7.96 -23.81 -1.38
CA VAL A 350 8.60 -23.67 -0.07
C VAL A 350 9.87 -24.51 0.02
N GLN A 351 10.73 -24.15 0.97
CA GLN A 351 11.92 -24.92 1.36
C GLN A 351 11.92 -25.10 2.87
N ASN A 352 12.52 -26.18 3.37
CA ASN A 352 12.79 -26.34 4.79
C ASN A 352 14.09 -25.63 5.14
N TYR A 353 14.07 -24.80 6.19
CA TYR A 353 15.29 -24.36 6.85
C TYR A 353 15.63 -25.32 8.00
N TYR A 354 16.89 -25.67 8.13
CA TYR A 354 17.39 -26.53 9.22
C TYR A 354 18.79 -26.13 9.64
N ASP A 355 19.04 -26.24 10.95
CA ASP A 355 20.36 -26.05 11.55
C ASP A 355 20.50 -27.01 12.74
N ARG A 356 21.19 -28.12 12.52
CA ARG A 356 21.36 -29.17 13.55
C ARG A 356 22.12 -28.69 14.77
N THR A 357 23.04 -27.72 14.60
CA THR A 357 23.84 -27.16 15.69
C THR A 357 22.95 -26.42 16.68
N ASN A 358 21.99 -25.65 16.16
CA ASN A 358 21.07 -24.85 16.95
C ASN A 358 19.73 -25.53 17.22
N GLY A 359 19.57 -26.78 16.84
CA GLY A 359 18.35 -27.58 17.13
C GLY A 359 17.18 -27.28 16.21
N VAL A 360 17.39 -26.56 15.10
CA VAL A 360 16.38 -26.39 14.08
C VAL A 360 16.16 -27.69 13.32
N GLY A 361 14.92 -28.18 13.30
CA GLY A 361 14.57 -29.52 12.83
C GLY A 361 15.01 -29.82 11.41
N CYS A 362 15.57 -31.01 11.21
CA CYS A 362 15.82 -31.56 9.88
C CYS A 362 14.46 -31.98 9.28
N PRO A 363 14.19 -31.67 8.00
CA PRO A 363 13.00 -32.19 7.33
C PRO A 363 13.01 -33.71 7.36
N ARG A 364 11.87 -34.33 7.64
CA ARG A 364 11.65 -35.71 7.32
C ARG A 364 11.50 -35.78 5.81
N LEU A 365 12.44 -36.49 5.16
CA LEU A 365 12.36 -36.80 3.74
C LEU A 365 11.23 -37.80 3.49
#